data_acc868fabec6af729f9267da1a361757
#
_entry.id   acc868fabec6af729f9267da1a361757
#
_cell.length_a   1.000
_cell.length_b   1.000
_cell.length_c   1.000
_cell.angle_alpha   90.00
_cell.angle_beta   90.00
_cell.angle_gamma   90.00
#
_symmetry.space_group_name_H-M   'P 1'
#
loop_
_entity.id
_entity.type
_entity.pdbx_description
1 polymer ?
#
loop_
_entity_poly.entity_id
_entity_poly.type
_entity_poly.pdbx_seq_one_letter_code
_entity_poly.pdbx_strand_id
1 'polypeptide(L)'
;RSKSCRFNMKRGLIIDFERILQMTTSERNLALLQDEAFVDDVTEFLAIRQLYNAAIKQVRTKLEILNDGFQVEHCHNPIHHIECRLKSPGSMLEKLRRKGYPIEMQSLREGILDIAGVRVVCNYLNDVNLVADLLLSQDDIRLLKKKDFISNPKPNGYRSLHLIVSVPIFLAGTTEHIPVEIQIRTIAMDYWASLEHHLKYKTENDVSDSLKCRLKHDADLLSAIDADLQDIFCQMNA
;
A
#
# COMPACT_ATOMS: atom_id res chain seq x y z
N ARG A 1 11.49 25.30 31.98
CA ARG A 1 12.65 24.57 31.44
C ARG A 1 12.11 23.41 30.61
N SER A 2 12.02 23.66 29.29
CA SER A 2 11.58 22.74 28.26
C SER A 2 12.63 21.62 28.14
N LYS A 3 12.26 20.38 28.44
CA LYS A 3 13.03 19.20 28.05
C LYS A 3 12.72 18.92 26.58
N SER A 4 13.59 19.39 25.70
CA SER A 4 13.65 18.96 24.31
C SER A 4 13.85 17.45 24.28
N CYS A 5 12.82 16.70 23.91
CA CYS A 5 12.93 15.30 23.56
C CYS A 5 13.66 15.19 22.20
N ARG A 6 14.98 15.30 22.22
CA ARG A 6 15.81 14.87 21.10
C ARG A 6 15.78 13.36 21.11
N PHE A 7 15.12 12.78 20.14
CA PHE A 7 15.27 11.37 19.79
C PHE A 7 16.75 11.12 19.46
N ASN A 8 17.47 10.60 20.42
CA ASN A 8 18.86 10.26 20.28
C ASN A 8 18.93 8.94 19.50
N MET A 9 19.35 9.01 18.23
CA MET A 9 19.69 7.83 17.43
C MET A 9 20.80 7.04 18.14
N LYS A 10 20.43 6.05 18.93
CA LYS A 10 21.37 5.05 19.43
C LYS A 10 21.41 3.89 18.45
N ARG A 11 22.64 3.55 18.07
CA ARG A 11 23.22 2.41 17.35
C ARG A 11 22.26 1.24 17.09
N GLY A 12 22.28 0.74 15.84
CA GLY A 12 21.51 -0.38 15.28
C GLY A 12 21.18 -1.48 16.29
N LEU A 13 19.97 -1.43 16.83
CA LEU A 13 19.38 -2.52 17.59
C LEU A 13 18.75 -3.49 16.56
N ILE A 14 19.18 -4.73 16.63
CA ILE A 14 18.55 -5.82 15.88
C ILE A 14 17.17 -6.04 16.52
N ILE A 15 16.11 -5.68 15.79
CA ILE A 15 14.75 -5.93 16.25
C ILE A 15 14.51 -7.43 16.19
N ASP A 16 14.17 -8.04 17.30
CA ASP A 16 13.72 -9.42 17.33
C ASP A 16 12.25 -9.50 16.86
N PHE A 17 12.06 -9.38 15.53
CA PHE A 17 10.73 -9.49 14.92
C PHE A 17 10.03 -10.81 15.21
N GLU A 18 10.78 -11.88 15.42
CA GLU A 18 10.22 -13.17 15.79
C GLU A 18 9.63 -13.11 17.20
N ARG A 19 10.26 -12.41 18.11
CA ARG A 19 9.71 -12.13 19.45
C ARG A 19 8.46 -11.25 19.38
N ILE A 20 8.46 -10.18 18.56
CA ILE A 20 7.28 -9.31 18.38
C ILE A 20 6.10 -10.08 17.80
N LEU A 21 6.34 -11.01 16.87
CA LEU A 21 5.29 -11.87 16.30
C LEU A 21 4.73 -12.89 17.31
N GLN A 22 5.55 -13.32 18.28
CA GLN A 22 5.14 -14.27 19.34
C GLN A 22 4.30 -13.61 20.44
N MET A 23 4.30 -12.29 20.56
CA MET A 23 3.50 -11.53 21.54
C MET A 23 1.97 -11.64 21.36
N THR A 24 1.48 -12.26 20.31
CA THR A 24 0.04 -12.48 20.11
C THR A 24 -0.54 -13.66 20.89
N THR A 25 0.26 -14.42 21.65
CA THR A 25 -0.18 -15.54 22.49
C THR A 25 0.07 -15.30 23.99
N SER A 26 -0.99 -15.40 24.76
CA SER A 26 -1.34 -14.73 26.02
C SER A 26 -0.52 -15.00 27.29
N GLU A 27 0.40 -15.96 27.39
CA GLU A 27 1.02 -16.32 28.69
C GLU A 27 2.56 -16.21 28.79
N ARG A 28 3.25 -16.06 27.66
CA ARG A 28 4.71 -15.87 27.65
C ARG A 28 5.15 -14.38 27.78
N ASN A 29 4.19 -13.48 27.77
CA ASN A 29 4.41 -12.04 27.56
C ASN A 29 4.93 -11.31 28.80
N LEU A 30 4.63 -11.77 30.03
CA LEU A 30 5.07 -11.09 31.25
C LEU A 30 6.59 -11.14 31.46
N ALA A 31 7.24 -12.25 31.09
CA ALA A 31 8.70 -12.36 31.22
C ALA A 31 9.46 -11.51 30.20
N LEU A 32 8.86 -11.28 29.02
CA LEU A 32 9.43 -10.45 27.96
C LEU A 32 9.30 -8.94 28.28
N LEU A 33 8.26 -8.55 29.02
CA LEU A 33 8.07 -7.17 29.47
C LEU A 33 9.06 -6.72 30.56
N GLN A 34 9.89 -7.64 31.11
CA GLN A 34 10.96 -7.33 32.06
C GLN A 34 12.29 -6.98 31.37
N ASP A 35 12.40 -7.21 30.06
CA ASP A 35 13.55 -6.83 29.24
C ASP A 35 13.33 -5.40 28.71
N GLU A 36 13.96 -4.40 29.34
CA GLU A 36 13.81 -2.98 28.98
C GLU A 36 14.18 -2.71 27.51
N ALA A 37 15.20 -3.36 26.98
CA ALA A 37 15.62 -3.19 25.59
C ALA A 37 14.56 -3.71 24.61
N PHE A 38 13.90 -4.82 24.93
CA PHE A 38 12.81 -5.37 24.14
C PHE A 38 11.56 -4.48 24.20
N VAL A 39 11.24 -3.90 25.35
CA VAL A 39 10.12 -2.96 25.51
C VAL A 39 10.36 -1.69 24.68
N ASP A 40 11.59 -1.18 24.65
CA ASP A 40 11.97 -0.03 23.83
C ASP A 40 11.79 -0.33 22.33
N ASP A 41 12.26 -1.49 21.86
CA ASP A 41 12.12 -1.92 20.47
C ASP A 41 10.64 -2.06 20.05
N VAL A 42 9.82 -2.67 20.92
CA VAL A 42 8.38 -2.80 20.68
C VAL A 42 7.71 -1.42 20.61
N THR A 43 8.08 -0.53 21.52
CA THR A 43 7.53 0.83 21.59
C THR A 43 7.89 1.62 20.33
N GLU A 44 9.14 1.55 19.87
CA GLU A 44 9.57 2.18 18.62
C GLU A 44 8.84 1.61 17.41
N PHE A 45 8.68 0.29 17.33
CA PHE A 45 7.94 -0.36 16.26
C PHE A 45 6.47 0.07 16.22
N LEU A 46 5.80 0.15 17.38
CA LEU A 46 4.43 0.62 17.48
C LEU A 46 4.29 2.09 17.08
N ALA A 47 5.25 2.94 17.47
CA ALA A 47 5.29 4.35 17.05
C ALA A 47 5.42 4.48 15.52
N ILE A 48 6.30 3.69 14.90
CA ILE A 48 6.42 3.65 13.43
C ILE A 48 5.10 3.19 12.79
N ARG A 49 4.50 2.11 13.28
CA ARG A 49 3.22 1.63 12.74
C ARG A 49 2.12 2.68 12.86
N GLN A 50 2.10 3.46 13.94
CA GLN A 50 1.15 4.54 14.13
C GLN A 50 1.32 5.63 13.07
N LEU A 51 2.55 6.01 12.73
CA LEU A 51 2.85 6.99 11.68
C LEU A 51 2.34 6.54 10.30
N TYR A 52 2.63 5.29 9.93
CA TYR A 52 2.14 4.72 8.66
C TYR A 52 0.62 4.61 8.62
N ASN A 53 -0.01 4.27 9.75
CA ASN A 53 -1.48 4.25 9.84
C ASN A 53 -2.08 5.67 9.74
N ALA A 54 -1.43 6.68 10.30
CA ALA A 54 -1.83 8.08 10.15
C ALA A 54 -1.73 8.52 8.68
N ALA A 55 -0.67 8.13 7.96
CA ALA A 55 -0.50 8.41 6.55
C ALA A 55 -1.59 7.75 5.68
N ILE A 56 -1.96 6.50 5.98
CA ILE A 56 -3.10 5.83 5.34
C ILE A 56 -4.39 6.63 5.53
N LYS A 57 -4.69 7.04 6.77
CA LYS A 57 -5.91 7.82 7.09
C LYS A 57 -5.94 9.12 6.31
N GLN A 58 -4.81 9.82 6.23
CA GLN A 58 -4.72 11.10 5.52
C GLN A 58 -4.97 10.93 4.01
N VAL A 59 -4.31 9.95 3.36
CA VAL A 59 -4.54 9.65 1.94
C VAL A 59 -5.97 9.20 1.70
N ARG A 60 -6.50 8.33 2.56
CA ARG A 60 -7.88 7.87 2.48
C ARG A 60 -8.87 9.03 2.55
N THR A 61 -8.74 9.93 3.53
CA THR A 61 -9.62 11.09 3.68
C THR A 61 -9.58 11.99 2.44
N LYS A 62 -8.39 12.21 1.84
CA LYS A 62 -8.26 12.98 0.60
C LYS A 62 -9.02 12.33 -0.56
N LEU A 63 -8.92 11.03 -0.71
CA LEU A 63 -9.65 10.28 -1.73
C LEU A 63 -11.17 10.25 -1.48
N GLU A 64 -11.59 10.15 -0.21
CA GLU A 64 -13.00 10.23 0.18
C GLU A 64 -13.58 11.62 -0.13
N ILE A 65 -12.84 12.71 0.15
CA ILE A 65 -13.26 14.07 -0.22
C ILE A 65 -13.41 14.23 -1.74
N LEU A 66 -12.47 13.69 -2.53
CA LEU A 66 -12.59 13.66 -3.99
C LEU A 66 -13.84 12.89 -4.44
N ASN A 67 -14.05 11.70 -3.88
CA ASN A 67 -15.21 10.86 -4.16
C ASN A 67 -16.54 11.57 -3.85
N ASP A 68 -16.63 12.24 -2.70
CA ASP A 68 -17.83 12.98 -2.28
C ASP A 68 -18.07 14.19 -3.21
N GLY A 69 -17.01 14.89 -3.62
CA GLY A 69 -17.10 16.00 -4.59
C GLY A 69 -17.67 15.53 -5.94
N PHE A 70 -17.19 14.39 -6.45
CA PHE A 70 -17.71 13.83 -7.69
C PHE A 70 -19.19 13.45 -7.61
N GLN A 71 -19.66 12.96 -6.47
CA GLN A 71 -21.07 12.62 -6.29
C GLN A 71 -22.00 13.84 -6.35
N VAL A 72 -21.49 15.01 -5.97
CA VAL A 72 -22.30 16.25 -5.92
C VAL A 72 -22.21 17.05 -7.20
N GLU A 73 -21.02 17.15 -7.80
CA GLU A 73 -20.73 18.10 -8.88
C GLU A 73 -20.77 17.48 -10.27
N HIS A 74 -20.71 16.15 -10.38
CA HIS A 74 -20.53 15.47 -11.66
C HIS A 74 -21.56 14.36 -11.92
N CYS A 75 -21.87 14.11 -13.19
CA CYS A 75 -22.76 13.02 -13.62
C CYS A 75 -22.11 11.65 -13.45
N HIS A 76 -20.79 11.58 -13.24
CA HIS A 76 -20.01 10.36 -13.11
C HIS A 76 -19.05 10.43 -11.94
N ASN A 77 -19.10 9.40 -11.09
CA ASN A 77 -18.11 9.21 -10.03
C ASN A 77 -17.03 8.21 -10.49
N PRO A 78 -15.76 8.62 -10.59
CA PRO A 78 -14.68 7.77 -11.05
C PRO A 78 -14.30 6.66 -10.04
N ILE A 79 -14.57 6.84 -8.74
CA ILE A 79 -14.14 5.92 -7.68
C ILE A 79 -15.29 4.94 -7.36
N HIS A 80 -15.01 3.64 -7.54
CA HIS A 80 -15.91 2.57 -7.13
C HIS A 80 -15.77 2.28 -5.62
N HIS A 81 -14.54 2.05 -5.14
CA HIS A 81 -14.25 1.88 -3.71
C HIS A 81 -12.78 2.08 -3.37
N ILE A 82 -12.51 2.27 -2.08
CA ILE A 82 -11.16 2.50 -1.53
C ILE A 82 -10.89 1.46 -0.45
N GLU A 83 -9.77 0.75 -0.57
CA GLU A 83 -9.28 -0.20 0.42
C GLU A 83 -7.95 0.28 1.01
N CYS A 84 -7.77 0.07 2.31
CA CYS A 84 -6.55 0.46 3.01
C CYS A 84 -5.91 -0.74 3.69
N ARG A 85 -4.59 -0.82 3.60
CA ARG A 85 -3.82 -1.91 4.19
C ARG A 85 -2.54 -1.40 4.84
N LEU A 86 -2.37 -1.71 6.12
CA LEU A 86 -1.07 -1.66 6.77
C LEU A 86 -0.41 -3.04 6.67
N LYS A 87 0.82 -3.08 6.14
CA LYS A 87 1.56 -4.33 5.98
C LYS A 87 1.79 -5.01 7.32
N SER A 88 1.57 -6.34 7.38
CA SER A 88 1.79 -7.10 8.61
C SER A 88 3.28 -7.17 8.97
N PRO A 89 3.63 -7.29 10.27
CA PRO A 89 5.03 -7.42 10.70
C PRO A 89 5.76 -8.57 10.01
N GLY A 90 5.12 -9.75 9.87
CA GLY A 90 5.69 -10.89 9.15
C GLY A 90 6.02 -10.58 7.68
N SER A 91 5.12 -9.87 6.97
CA SER A 91 5.36 -9.47 5.58
C SER A 91 6.45 -8.39 5.45
N MET A 92 6.64 -7.53 6.47
CA MET A 92 7.75 -6.57 6.52
C MET A 92 9.08 -7.32 6.65
N LEU A 93 9.17 -8.26 7.60
CA LEU A 93 10.34 -9.08 7.84
C LEU A 93 10.73 -9.90 6.59
N GLU A 94 9.77 -10.59 5.98
CA GLU A 94 9.99 -11.35 4.75
C GLU A 94 10.54 -10.46 3.63
N LYS A 95 10.01 -9.23 3.50
CA LYS A 95 10.47 -8.28 2.50
C LYS A 95 11.89 -7.76 2.75
N LEU A 96 12.26 -7.50 4.03
CA LEU A 96 13.63 -7.14 4.39
C LEU A 96 14.59 -8.27 4.02
N ARG A 97 14.28 -9.53 4.42
CA ARG A 97 15.08 -10.71 4.09
C ARG A 97 15.27 -10.89 2.59
N ARG A 98 14.18 -10.79 1.81
CA ARG A 98 14.22 -10.92 0.35
C ARG A 98 15.06 -9.83 -0.34
N LYS A 99 15.13 -8.64 0.26
CA LYS A 99 15.96 -7.53 -0.24
C LYS A 99 17.38 -7.53 0.28
N GLY A 100 17.72 -8.42 1.23
CA GLY A 100 19.03 -8.46 1.87
C GLY A 100 19.32 -7.28 2.80
N TYR A 101 18.28 -6.63 3.32
CA TYR A 101 18.43 -5.53 4.27
C TYR A 101 18.60 -6.06 5.70
N PRO A 102 19.38 -5.36 6.55
CA PRO A 102 19.40 -5.66 7.98
C PRO A 102 18.01 -5.60 8.60
N ILE A 103 17.77 -6.41 9.64
CA ILE A 103 16.49 -6.43 10.37
C ILE A 103 16.57 -5.37 11.47
N GLU A 104 16.38 -4.11 11.10
CA GLU A 104 16.46 -2.95 11.98
C GLU A 104 15.43 -1.88 11.58
N MET A 105 15.09 -0.96 12.49
CA MET A 105 14.06 0.08 12.27
C MET A 105 14.40 1.02 11.12
N GLN A 106 15.67 1.36 10.95
CA GLN A 106 16.12 2.20 9.86
C GLN A 106 15.87 1.52 8.50
N SER A 107 16.16 0.23 8.39
CA SER A 107 15.88 -0.55 7.18
C SER A 107 14.38 -0.63 6.85
N LEU A 108 13.51 -0.65 7.87
CA LEU A 108 12.06 -0.55 7.65
C LEU A 108 11.66 0.80 7.06
N ARG A 109 12.15 1.90 7.62
CA ARG A 109 11.83 3.26 7.17
C ARG A 109 12.35 3.56 5.77
N GLU A 110 13.57 3.17 5.47
CA GLU A 110 14.26 3.50 4.22
C GLU A 110 14.09 2.43 3.13
N GLY A 111 14.04 1.17 3.52
CA GLY A 111 14.04 0.01 2.61
C GLY A 111 12.65 -0.41 2.12
N ILE A 112 11.58 -0.12 2.88
CA ILE A 112 10.22 -0.59 2.58
C ILE A 112 9.27 0.59 2.38
N LEU A 113 8.96 0.90 1.13
CA LEU A 113 8.09 2.01 0.75
C LEU A 113 6.59 1.66 0.67
N ASP A 114 6.22 0.39 0.92
CA ASP A 114 4.86 -0.15 0.84
C ASP A 114 4.35 -0.70 2.17
N ILE A 115 4.81 -0.12 3.30
CA ILE A 115 4.26 -0.42 4.64
C ILE A 115 2.82 0.07 4.73
N ALA A 116 2.58 1.32 4.29
CA ALA A 116 1.26 1.88 4.11
C ALA A 116 0.81 1.64 2.67
N GLY A 117 -0.35 1.03 2.47
CA GLY A 117 -0.95 0.78 1.17
C GLY A 117 -2.39 1.27 1.11
N VAL A 118 -2.73 1.94 0.01
CA VAL A 118 -4.09 2.33 -0.34
C VAL A 118 -4.38 1.79 -1.74
N ARG A 119 -5.52 1.13 -1.90
CA ARG A 119 -6.02 0.68 -3.20
C ARG A 119 -7.25 1.48 -3.55
N VAL A 120 -7.25 2.05 -4.74
CA VAL A 120 -8.40 2.74 -5.33
C VAL A 120 -8.87 1.94 -6.52
N VAL A 121 -10.12 1.51 -6.48
CA VAL A 121 -10.75 0.82 -7.60
C VAL A 121 -11.64 1.83 -8.32
N CYS A 122 -11.39 2.02 -9.60
CA CYS A 122 -12.08 2.95 -10.48
C CYS A 122 -13.06 2.21 -11.41
N ASN A 123 -14.08 2.93 -11.90
CA ASN A 123 -15.07 2.35 -12.77
C ASN A 123 -14.54 2.09 -14.18
N TYR A 124 -13.78 3.05 -14.76
CA TYR A 124 -13.28 3.00 -16.13
C TYR A 124 -11.78 3.28 -16.22
N LEU A 125 -11.18 3.00 -17.38
CA LEU A 125 -9.74 3.18 -17.62
C LEU A 125 -9.30 4.64 -17.48
N ASN A 126 -10.10 5.59 -18.00
CA ASN A 126 -9.77 7.02 -17.91
C ASN A 126 -9.81 7.54 -16.47
N ASP A 127 -10.66 6.97 -15.64
CA ASP A 127 -10.79 7.32 -14.23
C ASP A 127 -9.52 7.05 -13.43
N VAL A 128 -8.75 6.03 -13.85
CA VAL A 128 -7.48 5.69 -13.19
C VAL A 128 -6.49 6.86 -13.26
N ASN A 129 -6.35 7.48 -14.44
CA ASN A 129 -5.47 8.63 -14.61
C ASN A 129 -6.07 9.88 -13.97
N LEU A 130 -7.38 10.10 -14.10
CA LEU A 130 -8.07 11.24 -13.48
C LEU A 130 -7.86 11.27 -11.97
N VAL A 131 -8.10 10.15 -11.28
CA VAL A 131 -7.91 10.05 -9.82
C VAL A 131 -6.43 10.23 -9.44
N ALA A 132 -5.51 9.66 -10.23
CA ALA A 132 -4.08 9.82 -10.00
C ALA A 132 -3.64 11.29 -10.10
N ASP A 133 -4.06 11.99 -11.14
CA ASP A 133 -3.68 13.38 -11.41
C ASP A 133 -4.29 14.33 -10.36
N LEU A 134 -5.55 14.14 -9.98
CA LEU A 134 -6.20 14.90 -8.93
C LEU A 134 -5.54 14.72 -7.56
N LEU A 135 -5.12 13.50 -7.24
CA LEU A 135 -4.40 13.26 -5.99
C LEU A 135 -3.01 13.91 -6.02
N LEU A 136 -2.29 13.79 -7.14
CA LEU A 136 -0.95 14.35 -7.29
C LEU A 136 -0.92 15.87 -7.43
N SER A 137 -2.04 16.51 -7.77
CA SER A 137 -2.16 17.97 -7.83
C SER A 137 -2.27 18.63 -6.44
N GLN A 138 -2.45 17.84 -5.37
CA GLN A 138 -2.54 18.38 -4.00
C GLN A 138 -1.15 18.77 -3.49
N ASP A 139 -1.01 19.97 -2.92
CA ASP A 139 0.26 20.59 -2.53
C ASP A 139 1.07 19.79 -1.51
N ASP A 140 0.41 18.99 -0.69
CA ASP A 140 1.03 18.17 0.36
C ASP A 140 1.29 16.72 -0.06
N ILE A 141 1.02 16.37 -1.32
CA ILE A 141 1.30 15.05 -1.90
C ILE A 141 2.52 15.14 -2.82
N ARG A 142 3.63 14.52 -2.42
CA ARG A 142 4.83 14.48 -3.24
C ARG A 142 5.03 13.11 -3.87
N LEU A 143 5.05 13.02 -5.19
CA LEU A 143 5.35 11.79 -5.91
C LEU A 143 6.83 11.40 -5.73
N LEU A 144 7.08 10.18 -5.22
CA LEU A 144 8.40 9.57 -5.10
C LEU A 144 8.69 8.61 -6.26
N LYS A 145 7.68 7.83 -6.69
CA LYS A 145 7.83 6.84 -7.75
C LYS A 145 6.49 6.54 -8.43
N LYS A 146 6.51 6.44 -9.76
CA LYS A 146 5.38 5.96 -10.59
C LYS A 146 5.78 4.69 -11.31
N LYS A 147 4.89 3.69 -11.33
CA LYS A 147 5.00 2.48 -12.16
C LYS A 147 3.68 2.24 -12.83
N ASP A 148 3.69 2.29 -14.14
CA ASP A 148 2.51 2.04 -14.97
C ASP A 148 2.55 0.61 -15.51
N PHE A 149 1.81 -0.27 -14.83
CA PHE A 149 1.58 -1.65 -15.27
C PHE A 149 0.29 -1.78 -16.10
N ILE A 150 -0.39 -0.68 -16.43
CA ILE A 150 -1.51 -0.68 -17.38
C ILE A 150 -0.93 -0.65 -18.79
N SER A 151 -0.07 0.35 -19.07
CA SER A 151 0.63 0.47 -20.35
C SER A 151 1.71 -0.60 -20.54
N ASN A 152 2.36 -1.06 -19.47
CA ASN A 152 3.40 -2.08 -19.49
C ASN A 152 3.08 -3.22 -18.50
N PRO A 153 2.16 -4.14 -18.84
CA PRO A 153 1.73 -5.22 -17.97
C PRO A 153 2.89 -6.12 -17.53
N LYS A 154 2.79 -6.70 -16.34
CA LYS A 154 3.74 -7.71 -15.90
C LYS A 154 3.62 -8.99 -16.76
N PRO A 155 4.65 -9.85 -16.80
CA PRO A 155 4.63 -11.08 -17.60
C PRO A 155 3.45 -12.01 -17.32
N ASN A 156 2.90 -11.96 -16.07
CA ASN A 156 1.73 -12.73 -15.68
C ASN A 156 0.39 -12.09 -16.08
N GLY A 157 0.40 -10.92 -16.73
CA GLY A 157 -0.82 -10.18 -17.11
C GLY A 157 -1.31 -9.15 -16.09
N TYR A 158 -0.65 -9.01 -14.93
CA TYR A 158 -1.02 -8.04 -13.91
C TYR A 158 -0.98 -6.61 -14.41
N ARG A 159 -2.07 -5.85 -14.20
CA ARG A 159 -2.23 -4.44 -14.54
C ARG A 159 -2.62 -3.62 -13.32
N SER A 160 -2.03 -2.45 -13.17
CA SER A 160 -2.36 -1.46 -12.13
C SER A 160 -1.46 -0.22 -12.33
N LEU A 161 -1.93 0.96 -11.99
CA LEU A 161 -1.08 2.13 -11.80
C LEU A 161 -0.62 2.16 -10.34
N HIS A 162 0.70 2.18 -10.11
CA HIS A 162 1.30 2.27 -8.78
C HIS A 162 1.98 3.62 -8.60
N LEU A 163 1.57 4.34 -7.57
CA LEU A 163 2.21 5.56 -7.11
C LEU A 163 2.80 5.31 -5.73
N ILE A 164 4.03 5.71 -5.50
CA ILE A 164 4.58 5.87 -4.16
C ILE A 164 4.66 7.36 -3.91
N VAL A 165 3.89 7.82 -2.95
CA VAL A 165 3.83 9.23 -2.56
C VAL A 165 4.37 9.42 -1.15
N SER A 166 4.89 10.61 -0.87
CA SER A 166 5.26 11.07 0.47
C SER A 166 4.18 12.00 0.99
N VAL A 167 3.70 11.74 2.20
CA VAL A 167 2.64 12.48 2.86
C VAL A 167 3.15 13.06 4.18
N PRO A 168 2.97 14.36 4.46
CA PRO A 168 3.38 14.95 5.73
C PRO A 168 2.42 14.54 6.85
N ILE A 169 2.95 14.05 7.95
CA ILE A 169 2.21 13.77 9.18
C ILE A 169 2.63 14.78 10.22
N PHE A 170 1.71 15.66 10.61
CA PHE A 170 1.94 16.69 11.60
C PHE A 170 1.74 16.14 13.01
N LEU A 171 2.80 16.12 13.78
CA LEU A 171 2.81 15.72 15.18
C LEU A 171 3.02 16.95 16.08
N ALA A 172 2.86 16.75 17.41
CA ALA A 172 3.09 17.82 18.38
C ALA A 172 4.58 18.24 18.44
N GLY A 173 4.99 19.10 17.50
CA GLY A 173 6.35 19.68 17.44
C GLY A 173 7.26 19.14 16.33
N THR A 174 6.81 18.17 15.54
CA THR A 174 7.58 17.64 14.38
C THR A 174 6.66 17.34 13.21
N THR A 175 7.23 17.31 12.01
CA THR A 175 6.53 16.84 10.81
C THR A 175 7.33 15.68 10.23
N GLU A 176 6.68 14.52 10.08
CA GLU A 176 7.25 13.32 9.48
C GLU A 176 6.69 13.13 8.06
N HIS A 177 7.56 12.78 7.11
CA HIS A 177 7.16 12.50 5.74
C HIS A 177 7.11 10.98 5.52
N ILE A 178 5.91 10.43 5.37
CA ILE A 178 5.69 8.99 5.35
C ILE A 178 5.36 8.52 3.94
N PRO A 179 6.06 7.49 3.41
CA PRO A 179 5.74 6.90 2.12
C PRO A 179 4.46 6.07 2.19
N VAL A 180 3.59 6.25 1.18
CA VAL A 180 2.38 5.45 0.98
C VAL A 180 2.37 4.91 -0.44
N GLU A 181 2.17 3.60 -0.61
CA GLU A 181 1.91 3.00 -1.92
C GLU A 181 0.43 3.11 -2.24
N ILE A 182 0.11 3.73 -3.38
CA ILE A 182 -1.26 3.85 -3.89
C ILE A 182 -1.34 3.01 -5.16
N GLN A 183 -2.25 2.03 -5.16
CA GLN A 183 -2.55 1.18 -6.30
C GLN A 183 -3.89 1.58 -6.88
N ILE A 184 -3.90 2.11 -8.11
CA ILE A 184 -5.12 2.52 -8.79
C ILE A 184 -5.39 1.53 -9.91
N ARG A 185 -6.61 1.00 -9.96
CA ARG A 185 -7.06 -0.08 -10.86
C ARG A 185 -8.47 0.15 -11.31
N THR A 186 -8.87 -0.48 -12.42
CA THR A 186 -10.28 -0.69 -12.72
C THR A 186 -10.85 -1.88 -11.94
N ILE A 187 -12.17 -2.04 -11.95
CA ILE A 187 -12.87 -3.21 -11.39
C ILE A 187 -12.32 -4.51 -12.00
N ALA A 188 -12.13 -4.55 -13.32
CA ALA A 188 -11.63 -5.73 -14.02
C ALA A 188 -10.18 -6.08 -13.60
N MET A 189 -9.32 -5.08 -13.46
CA MET A 189 -7.94 -5.27 -12.98
C MET A 189 -7.91 -5.78 -11.54
N ASP A 190 -8.78 -5.27 -10.67
CA ASP A 190 -8.83 -5.69 -9.27
C ASP A 190 -9.42 -7.10 -9.13
N TYR A 191 -10.44 -7.43 -9.90
CA TYR A 191 -11.00 -8.78 -9.97
C TYR A 191 -9.91 -9.81 -10.28
N TRP A 192 -9.18 -9.61 -11.38
CA TRP A 192 -8.12 -10.53 -11.78
C TRP A 192 -7.00 -10.63 -10.75
N ALA A 193 -6.52 -9.49 -10.25
CA ALA A 193 -5.40 -9.44 -9.30
C ALA A 193 -5.74 -10.11 -7.97
N SER A 194 -6.97 -9.99 -7.50
CA SER A 194 -7.46 -10.60 -6.26
C SER A 194 -7.53 -12.12 -6.39
N LEU A 195 -8.03 -12.64 -7.52
CA LEU A 195 -8.10 -14.08 -7.77
C LEU A 195 -6.72 -14.70 -8.00
N GLU A 196 -5.84 -14.06 -8.77
CA GLU A 196 -4.48 -14.53 -9.02
C GLU A 196 -3.69 -14.65 -7.71
N HIS A 197 -3.80 -13.66 -6.83
CA HIS A 197 -3.18 -13.69 -5.51
C HIS A 197 -3.72 -14.85 -4.65
N HIS A 198 -5.04 -15.08 -4.67
CA HIS A 198 -5.68 -16.15 -3.92
C HIS A 198 -5.27 -17.54 -4.42
N LEU A 199 -5.17 -17.72 -5.72
CA LEU A 199 -4.72 -18.98 -6.33
C LEU A 199 -3.26 -19.28 -5.98
N LYS A 200 -2.38 -18.28 -6.04
CA LYS A 200 -0.96 -18.45 -5.67
C LYS A 200 -0.75 -18.78 -4.19
N TYR A 201 -1.54 -18.19 -3.31
CA TYR A 201 -1.39 -18.43 -1.86
C TYR A 201 -1.83 -19.84 -1.44
N LYS A 202 -2.77 -20.46 -2.16
CA LYS A 202 -3.28 -21.80 -1.86
C LYS A 202 -2.43 -22.95 -2.43
N THR A 203 -1.54 -22.67 -3.38
CA THR A 203 -0.69 -23.70 -3.97
C THR A 203 0.70 -23.63 -3.36
N GLU A 204 1.02 -24.58 -2.46
CA GLU A 204 2.38 -24.82 -1.97
C GLU A 204 3.32 -25.34 -3.08
N ASN A 205 2.78 -25.78 -4.21
CA ASN A 205 3.50 -26.28 -5.37
C ASN A 205 3.55 -25.25 -6.49
N ASP A 206 4.62 -25.30 -7.28
CA ASP A 206 4.79 -24.46 -8.46
C ASP A 206 3.62 -24.61 -9.44
N VAL A 207 2.94 -23.52 -9.74
CA VAL A 207 1.84 -23.49 -10.71
C VAL A 207 2.40 -23.89 -12.07
N SER A 208 1.78 -24.86 -12.75
CA SER A 208 2.23 -25.30 -14.07
C SER A 208 2.23 -24.16 -15.10
N ASP A 209 3.12 -24.20 -16.08
CA ASP A 209 3.21 -23.16 -17.10
C ASP A 209 1.93 -23.04 -17.94
N SER A 210 1.22 -24.14 -18.15
CA SER A 210 -0.12 -24.13 -18.79
C SER A 210 -1.11 -23.27 -18.02
N LEU A 211 -1.16 -23.37 -16.68
CA LEU A 211 -2.06 -22.55 -15.85
C LEU A 211 -1.61 -21.07 -15.83
N LYS A 212 -0.29 -20.81 -15.80
CA LYS A 212 0.25 -19.44 -15.93
C LYS A 212 -0.16 -18.80 -17.26
N CYS A 213 -0.08 -19.54 -18.38
CA CYS A 213 -0.53 -19.07 -19.69
C CYS A 213 -2.03 -18.77 -19.70
N ARG A 214 -2.85 -19.63 -19.09
CA ARG A 214 -4.31 -19.39 -19.00
C ARG A 214 -4.63 -18.14 -18.18
N LEU A 215 -4.02 -17.97 -17.01
CA LEU A 215 -4.18 -16.77 -16.19
C LEU A 215 -3.80 -15.49 -16.94
N LYS A 216 -2.70 -15.55 -17.73
CA LYS A 216 -2.32 -14.41 -18.57
C LYS A 216 -3.35 -14.14 -19.66
N HIS A 217 -3.85 -15.17 -20.33
CA HIS A 217 -4.91 -15.04 -21.35
C HIS A 217 -6.18 -14.42 -20.75
N ASP A 218 -6.61 -14.86 -19.57
CA ASP A 218 -7.77 -14.28 -18.87
C ASP A 218 -7.54 -12.80 -18.52
N ALA A 219 -6.31 -12.40 -18.14
CA ALA A 219 -5.96 -10.99 -17.92
C ALA A 219 -6.07 -10.14 -19.21
N ASP A 220 -5.69 -10.72 -20.36
CA ASP A 220 -5.76 -10.04 -21.65
C ASP A 220 -7.23 -9.89 -22.10
N LEU A 221 -8.08 -10.90 -21.89
CA LEU A 221 -9.52 -10.83 -22.15
C LEU A 221 -10.21 -9.76 -21.28
N LEU A 222 -9.93 -9.72 -19.99
CA LEU A 222 -10.47 -8.70 -19.09
C LEU A 222 -10.02 -7.29 -19.48
N SER A 223 -8.78 -7.15 -19.96
CA SER A 223 -8.29 -5.86 -20.47
C SER A 223 -9.02 -5.41 -21.75
N ALA A 224 -9.39 -6.34 -22.62
CA ALA A 224 -10.19 -6.02 -23.81
C ALA A 224 -11.62 -5.59 -23.45
N ILE A 225 -12.25 -6.28 -22.48
CA ILE A 225 -13.57 -5.91 -21.96
C ILE A 225 -13.52 -4.53 -21.30
N ASP A 226 -12.49 -4.24 -20.52
CA ASP A 226 -12.29 -2.96 -19.83
C ASP A 226 -12.17 -1.79 -20.83
N ALA A 227 -11.48 -2.02 -21.96
CA ALA A 227 -11.37 -1.05 -23.05
C ALA A 227 -12.70 -0.84 -23.79
N ASP A 228 -13.46 -1.91 -24.04
CA ASP A 228 -14.79 -1.83 -24.70
C ASP A 228 -15.79 -1.07 -23.82
N LEU A 229 -15.82 -1.36 -22.50
CA LEU A 229 -16.66 -0.65 -21.55
C LEU A 229 -16.31 0.85 -21.46
N GLN A 230 -15.02 1.19 -21.54
CA GLN A 230 -14.57 2.60 -21.61
C GLN A 230 -15.11 3.28 -22.87
N ASP A 231 -15.08 2.61 -24.03
CA ASP A 231 -15.58 3.15 -25.30
C ASP A 231 -17.09 3.34 -25.27
N ILE A 232 -17.84 2.35 -24.76
CA ILE A 232 -19.30 2.45 -24.54
C ILE A 232 -19.62 3.65 -23.65
N PHE A 233 -18.91 3.81 -22.52
CA PHE A 233 -19.11 4.93 -21.62
C PHE A 233 -18.89 6.29 -22.31
N CYS A 234 -17.84 6.41 -23.12
CA CYS A 234 -17.58 7.62 -23.89
C CYS A 234 -18.68 7.93 -24.90
N GLN A 235 -19.17 6.92 -25.61
CA GLN A 235 -20.27 7.08 -26.61
C GLN A 235 -21.59 7.47 -25.96
N MET A 236 -21.87 6.99 -24.74
CA MET A 236 -23.12 7.33 -24.03
C MET A 236 -23.11 8.75 -23.44
N ASN A 237 -21.92 9.37 -23.28
CA ASN A 237 -21.76 10.69 -22.68
C ASN A 237 -21.24 11.75 -23.68
N ALA A 238 -21.16 11.41 -24.97
CA ALA A 238 -20.83 12.34 -26.07
C ALA A 238 -22.08 13.06 -26.53
#